data_873f5217d9e4b2e599d2fd01c873ec1f
#
_entry.id   873f5217d9e4b2e599d2fd01c873ec1f
#
_cell.length_a   1.000
_cell.length_b   1.000
_cell.length_c   1.000
_cell.angle_alpha   90.00
_cell.angle_beta   90.00
_cell.angle_gamma   90.00
#
_symmetry.space_group_name_H-M   'P 1'
#
loop_
_entity.id
_entity.type
_entity.pdbx_description
1 polymer ?
#
loop_
_entity_poly.entity_id
_entity_poly.type
_entity_poly.pdbx_seq_one_letter_code
_entity_poly.pdbx_strand_id
1 'polypeptide(L)'
;MTRWIFAACLPLAMMGCSSPEPAAPENVTANVADDGQNYSAAVAELDPAARAGVLFRAIRDAGLSCQKVTEVDEQPPMNGAPVWRARCDNGNYHLVQVTPDGTATVISRPGT
;
A
#
# COMPACT_ATOMS: atom_id res chain seq x y z
N MET A 1 68.61 34.44 -17.82
CA MET A 1 68.51 33.02 -17.36
C MET A 1 67.06 32.74 -17.00
N THR A 2 66.40 32.03 -17.88
CA THR A 2 64.95 31.88 -17.95
C THR A 2 64.55 30.66 -17.17
N ARG A 3 63.77 30.82 -16.10
CA ARG A 3 63.15 29.64 -15.39
C ARG A 3 61.70 29.54 -15.78
N TRP A 4 61.41 28.52 -16.50
CA TRP A 4 60.05 28.15 -16.89
C TRP A 4 59.41 27.36 -15.75
N ILE A 5 58.34 27.88 -15.23
CA ILE A 5 57.49 27.16 -14.27
C ILE A 5 56.29 26.67 -15.05
N PHE A 6 56.24 25.35 -15.29
CA PHE A 6 55.05 24.69 -15.81
C PHE A 6 54.08 24.47 -14.65
N ALA A 7 53.02 25.22 -14.68
CA ALA A 7 51.86 24.94 -13.84
C ALA A 7 51.03 23.83 -14.48
N ALA A 8 51.05 22.66 -13.89
CA ALA A 8 50.18 21.55 -14.27
C ALA A 8 48.80 21.81 -13.68
N CYS A 9 47.86 22.19 -14.52
CA CYS A 9 46.43 22.14 -14.17
C CYS A 9 45.96 20.70 -14.18
N LEU A 10 45.63 20.17 -13.02
CA LEU A 10 44.89 18.92 -12.88
C LEU A 10 43.39 19.24 -13.08
N PRO A 11 42.69 18.58 -14.00
CA PRO A 11 41.23 18.63 -14.02
C PRO A 11 40.70 17.69 -12.94
N LEU A 12 40.05 18.26 -11.94
CA LEU A 12 39.18 17.48 -11.03
C LEU A 12 38.00 16.98 -11.85
N ALA A 13 38.01 15.73 -12.21
CA ALA A 13 36.84 15.06 -12.68
C ALA A 13 35.88 14.87 -11.48
N MET A 14 34.89 15.72 -11.40
CA MET A 14 33.77 15.49 -10.51
C MET A 14 32.94 14.32 -11.12
N MET A 15 33.20 13.13 -10.64
CA MET A 15 32.26 12.03 -10.80
C MET A 15 31.03 12.37 -9.99
N GLY A 16 30.03 12.90 -10.66
CA GLY A 16 28.69 12.99 -10.12
C GLY A 16 28.17 11.57 -9.92
N CYS A 17 28.11 11.13 -8.68
CA CYS A 17 27.31 9.97 -8.32
C CYS A 17 25.84 10.35 -8.56
N SER A 18 25.32 10.04 -9.73
CA SER A 18 23.89 9.91 -9.94
C SER A 18 23.48 8.65 -9.19
N SER A 19 23.08 8.80 -7.95
CA SER A 19 22.35 7.75 -7.28
C SER A 19 21.06 7.55 -8.08
N PRO A 20 20.77 6.33 -8.59
CA PRO A 20 19.45 6.07 -9.13
C PRO A 20 18.47 6.25 -7.98
N GLU A 21 17.77 7.35 -8.01
CA GLU A 21 16.67 7.57 -7.11
C GLU A 21 15.66 6.44 -7.36
N PRO A 22 15.33 5.61 -6.35
CA PRO A 22 14.34 4.58 -6.55
C PRO A 22 13.09 5.29 -7.03
N ALA A 23 12.57 4.87 -8.17
CA ALA A 23 11.36 5.42 -8.74
C ALA A 23 10.31 5.52 -7.64
N ALA A 24 9.87 6.73 -7.37
CA ALA A 24 8.91 6.99 -6.31
C ALA A 24 7.69 6.09 -6.49
N PRO A 25 7.19 5.45 -5.42
CA PRO A 25 6.07 4.51 -5.49
C PRO A 25 4.77 5.14 -6.01
N GLU A 26 4.75 6.41 -6.26
CA GLU A 26 3.61 7.16 -6.80
C GLU A 26 3.16 6.69 -8.18
N ASN A 27 4.07 6.20 -9.01
CA ASN A 27 3.71 5.69 -10.32
C ASN A 27 3.07 4.29 -10.29
N VAL A 28 3.22 3.57 -9.20
CA VAL A 28 2.66 2.23 -9.04
C VAL A 28 1.16 2.31 -8.78
N THR A 29 0.69 3.33 -8.06
CA THR A 29 -0.71 3.48 -7.68
C THR A 29 -1.60 3.89 -8.86
N ALA A 30 -1.09 4.65 -9.82
CA ALA A 30 -1.86 5.13 -10.96
C ALA A 30 -2.03 4.07 -12.06
N ASN A 31 -1.11 3.13 -12.17
CA ASN A 31 -1.11 2.10 -13.21
C ASN A 31 -1.77 0.79 -12.79
N VAL A 32 -2.02 0.63 -11.50
CA VAL A 32 -2.51 -0.61 -10.92
C VAL A 32 -3.96 -0.88 -11.33
N ALA A 33 -4.77 0.14 -11.58
CA ALA A 33 -6.15 0.00 -12.05
C ALA A 33 -6.26 -0.44 -13.52
N ASP A 34 -5.21 -0.23 -14.33
CA ASP A 34 -5.22 -0.51 -15.76
C ASP A 34 -4.65 -1.88 -16.13
N ASP A 35 -4.04 -2.58 -15.19
CA ASP A 35 -3.40 -3.88 -15.41
C ASP A 35 -4.36 -5.06 -15.54
N GLY A 36 -5.66 -4.83 -15.48
CA GLY A 36 -6.67 -5.90 -15.50
C GLY A 36 -6.59 -6.82 -14.27
N GLN A 37 -5.85 -6.41 -13.26
CA GLN A 37 -5.68 -7.20 -12.05
C GLN A 37 -6.94 -7.13 -11.18
N ASN A 38 -7.41 -8.28 -10.73
CA ASN A 38 -8.55 -8.37 -9.83
C ASN A 38 -8.06 -8.32 -8.38
N TYR A 39 -8.11 -7.16 -7.77
CA TYR A 39 -7.64 -6.97 -6.39
C TYR A 39 -8.51 -7.67 -5.35
N SER A 40 -9.80 -7.81 -5.61
CA SER A 40 -10.66 -8.56 -4.70
C SER A 40 -10.27 -10.04 -4.65
N ALA A 41 -9.95 -10.63 -5.79
CA ALA A 41 -9.43 -11.99 -5.86
C ALA A 41 -8.05 -12.12 -5.20
N ALA A 42 -7.17 -11.15 -5.43
CA ALA A 42 -5.85 -11.12 -4.82
C ALA A 42 -5.91 -11.09 -3.29
N VAL A 43 -6.81 -10.31 -2.70
CA VAL A 43 -7.03 -10.28 -1.24
C VAL A 43 -7.55 -11.60 -0.73
N ALA A 44 -8.44 -12.27 -1.48
CA ALA A 44 -8.96 -13.59 -1.11
C ALA A 44 -7.87 -14.67 -1.07
N GLU A 45 -6.84 -14.55 -1.91
CA GLU A 45 -5.72 -15.49 -1.98
C GLU A 45 -4.62 -15.24 -0.94
N LEU A 46 -4.64 -14.09 -0.26
CA LEU A 46 -3.68 -13.79 0.79
C LEU A 46 -3.81 -14.78 1.97
N ASP A 47 -2.68 -15.04 2.62
CA ASP A 47 -2.71 -15.73 3.90
C ASP A 47 -3.48 -14.89 4.95
N PRO A 48 -3.98 -15.52 6.03
CA PRO A 48 -4.83 -14.83 7.00
C PRO A 48 -4.18 -13.58 7.62
N ALA A 49 -2.87 -13.61 7.89
CA ALA A 49 -2.17 -12.49 8.51
C ALA A 49 -2.03 -11.31 7.52
N ALA A 50 -1.67 -11.58 6.29
CA ALA A 50 -1.58 -10.55 5.25
C ALA A 50 -2.95 -9.93 4.93
N ARG A 51 -4.00 -10.75 4.88
CA ARG A 51 -5.37 -10.28 4.69
C ARG A 51 -5.80 -9.37 5.84
N ALA A 52 -5.55 -9.78 7.07
CA ALA A 52 -5.84 -8.93 8.25
C ALA A 52 -5.13 -7.58 8.16
N GLY A 53 -3.90 -7.54 7.66
CA GLY A 53 -3.16 -6.30 7.44
C GLY A 53 -3.80 -5.37 6.41
N VAL A 54 -4.30 -5.92 5.31
CA VAL A 54 -5.02 -5.15 4.27
C VAL A 54 -6.30 -4.56 4.85
N LEU A 55 -7.09 -5.36 5.56
CA LEU A 55 -8.34 -4.90 6.16
C LEU A 55 -8.10 -3.87 7.26
N PHE A 56 -7.06 -4.06 8.06
CA PHE A 56 -6.65 -3.09 9.07
C PHE A 56 -6.34 -1.71 8.44
N ARG A 57 -5.58 -1.71 7.36
CA ARG A 57 -5.26 -0.47 6.64
C ARG A 57 -6.53 0.21 6.13
N ALA A 58 -7.44 -0.55 5.52
CA ALA A 58 -8.71 -0.01 5.01
C ALA A 58 -9.54 0.64 6.13
N ILE A 59 -9.62 0.00 7.29
CA ILE A 59 -10.34 0.52 8.46
C ILE A 59 -9.71 1.83 8.95
N ARG A 60 -8.39 1.89 9.03
CA ARG A 60 -7.70 3.10 9.44
C ARG A 60 -7.82 4.23 8.43
N ASP A 61 -7.74 3.93 7.16
CA ASP A 61 -7.90 4.92 6.08
C ASP A 61 -9.33 5.49 6.07
N ALA A 62 -10.30 4.71 6.52
CA ALA A 62 -11.68 5.17 6.72
C ALA A 62 -11.87 6.04 7.99
N GLY A 63 -10.80 6.28 8.76
CA GLY A 63 -10.84 7.09 9.97
C GLY A 63 -11.44 6.40 11.19
N LEU A 64 -11.54 5.07 11.17
CA LEU A 64 -12.12 4.29 12.25
C LEU A 64 -11.04 3.82 13.23
N SER A 65 -11.42 3.73 14.51
CA SER A 65 -10.51 3.29 15.58
C SER A 65 -10.31 1.79 15.53
N CYS A 66 -9.09 1.38 15.20
CA CYS A 66 -8.67 -0.01 15.24
C CYS A 66 -7.14 -0.04 15.41
N GLN A 67 -6.65 -0.73 16.42
CA GLN A 67 -5.21 -0.88 16.67
C GLN A 67 -4.67 -2.15 16.01
N LYS A 68 -5.51 -3.16 15.92
CA LYS A 68 -5.16 -4.46 15.36
C LYS A 68 -6.43 -5.19 14.94
N VAL A 69 -6.38 -5.88 13.81
CA VAL A 69 -7.41 -6.85 13.42
C VAL A 69 -7.04 -8.21 14.01
N THR A 70 -7.92 -8.73 14.86
CA THR A 70 -7.70 -9.98 15.59
C THR A 70 -8.36 -11.17 14.93
N GLU A 71 -9.40 -10.95 14.13
CA GLU A 71 -10.18 -11.99 13.47
C GLU A 71 -10.73 -11.48 12.15
N VAL A 72 -10.73 -12.33 11.15
CA VAL A 72 -11.29 -12.05 9.83
C VAL A 72 -12.17 -13.19 9.39
N ASP A 73 -13.42 -12.89 9.08
CA ASP A 73 -14.39 -13.86 8.54
C ASP A 73 -14.89 -13.42 7.17
N GLU A 74 -14.96 -14.35 6.26
CA GLU A 74 -15.63 -14.13 4.99
C GLU A 74 -17.14 -14.01 5.18
N GLN A 75 -17.75 -13.02 4.53
CA GLN A 75 -19.18 -12.79 4.55
C GLN A 75 -19.76 -13.02 3.16
N PRO A 76 -21.08 -13.17 3.04
CA PRO A 76 -21.72 -13.22 1.73
C PRO A 76 -21.34 -11.99 0.89
N PRO A 77 -21.04 -12.17 -0.41
CA PRO A 77 -20.67 -11.05 -1.26
C PRO A 77 -21.81 -10.04 -1.39
N MET A 78 -21.45 -8.77 -1.52
CA MET A 78 -22.38 -7.70 -1.81
C MET A 78 -22.11 -7.15 -3.20
N ASN A 79 -23.15 -7.06 -4.03
CA ASN A 79 -23.01 -6.57 -5.40
C ASN A 79 -21.92 -7.31 -6.21
N GLY A 80 -21.76 -8.60 -5.97
CA GLY A 80 -20.76 -9.44 -6.65
C GLY A 80 -19.32 -9.28 -6.16
N ALA A 81 -19.05 -8.44 -5.16
CA ALA A 81 -17.74 -8.26 -4.59
C ALA A 81 -17.61 -8.91 -3.21
N PRO A 82 -16.47 -9.54 -2.89
CA PRO A 82 -16.22 -10.14 -1.60
C PRO A 82 -16.32 -9.14 -0.45
N VAL A 83 -16.90 -9.61 0.66
CA VAL A 83 -17.02 -8.84 1.90
C VAL A 83 -16.34 -9.62 3.02
N TRP A 84 -15.58 -8.92 3.82
CA TRP A 84 -14.88 -9.46 4.97
C TRP A 84 -15.34 -8.78 6.24
N ARG A 85 -15.60 -9.57 7.27
CA ARG A 85 -15.84 -9.04 8.60
C ARG A 85 -14.53 -9.05 9.38
N ALA A 86 -14.04 -7.88 9.73
CA ALA A 86 -12.83 -7.72 10.52
C ALA A 86 -13.18 -7.31 11.94
N ARG A 87 -12.67 -8.05 12.91
CA ARG A 87 -12.77 -7.70 14.32
C ARG A 87 -11.52 -6.96 14.76
N CYS A 88 -11.70 -5.80 15.37
CA CYS A 88 -10.63 -5.04 15.99
C CYS A 88 -10.40 -5.48 17.44
N ASP A 89 -9.24 -5.15 17.96
CA ASP A 89 -8.84 -5.44 19.36
C ASP A 89 -9.72 -4.77 20.41
N ASN A 90 -10.40 -3.66 20.04
CA ASN A 90 -11.40 -2.99 20.87
C ASN A 90 -12.77 -3.71 20.91
N GLY A 91 -12.91 -4.84 20.21
CA GLY A 91 -14.13 -5.62 20.12
C GLY A 91 -15.11 -5.19 19.02
N ASN A 92 -14.84 -4.10 18.34
CA ASN A 92 -15.69 -3.63 17.24
C ASN A 92 -15.49 -4.46 15.98
N TYR A 93 -16.57 -4.63 15.21
CA TYR A 93 -16.56 -5.29 13.92
C TYR A 93 -16.78 -4.27 12.81
N HIS A 94 -16.05 -4.45 11.73
CA HIS A 94 -16.21 -3.67 10.52
C HIS A 94 -16.34 -4.61 9.33
N LEU A 95 -17.30 -4.31 8.45
CA LEU A 95 -17.38 -4.99 7.17
C LEU A 95 -16.55 -4.23 6.16
N VAL A 96 -15.66 -4.92 5.48
CA VAL A 96 -14.80 -4.35 4.45
C VAL A 96 -15.08 -5.05 3.14
N GLN A 97 -15.50 -4.29 2.15
CA GLN A 97 -15.68 -4.76 0.78
C GLN A 97 -14.49 -4.33 -0.05
N VAL A 98 -13.89 -5.24 -0.78
CA VAL A 98 -12.82 -4.95 -1.73
C VAL A 98 -13.32 -5.22 -3.14
N THR A 99 -13.36 -4.18 -3.96
CA THR A 99 -13.78 -4.29 -5.36
C THR A 99 -12.61 -4.69 -6.26
N PRO A 100 -12.87 -5.19 -7.48
CA PRO A 100 -11.80 -5.62 -8.39
C PRO A 100 -10.79 -4.52 -8.75
N ASP A 101 -11.19 -3.25 -8.72
CA ASP A 101 -10.32 -2.11 -8.98
C ASP A 101 -9.40 -1.75 -7.80
N GLY A 102 -9.51 -2.44 -6.68
CA GLY A 102 -8.72 -2.20 -5.49
C GLY A 102 -9.33 -1.22 -4.49
N THR A 103 -10.53 -0.72 -4.75
CA THR A 103 -11.24 0.14 -3.80
C THR A 103 -11.72 -0.67 -2.60
N ALA A 104 -11.38 -0.21 -1.40
CA ALA A 104 -11.87 -0.78 -0.16
C ALA A 104 -12.91 0.14 0.46
N THR A 105 -14.11 -0.38 0.65
CA THR A 105 -15.21 0.32 1.31
C THR A 105 -15.45 -0.31 2.67
N VAL A 106 -15.42 0.51 3.72
CA VAL A 106 -15.67 0.05 5.08
C VAL A 106 -17.08 0.43 5.51
N ILE A 107 -17.85 -0.57 5.90
CA ILE A 107 -19.21 -0.43 6.39
C ILE A 107 -19.20 -0.72 7.88
N SER A 108 -19.39 0.30 8.69
CA SER A 108 -19.49 0.17 10.14
C SER A 108 -20.92 0.39 10.58
N ARG A 109 -21.38 -0.46 11.49
CA ARG A 109 -22.64 -0.17 12.17
C ARG A 109 -22.39 0.77 13.34
N PRO A 110 -23.07 1.92 13.43
CA PRO A 110 -23.00 2.74 14.63
C PRO A 110 -23.57 1.98 15.82
N GLY A 111 -22.81 1.90 16.91
CA GLY A 111 -23.34 1.44 18.18
C GLY A 111 -23.37 -0.07 18.45
N THR A 112 -22.49 -0.82 17.81
CA THR A 112 -22.21 -2.21 18.24
C THR A 112 -20.81 -2.34 18.80
#